data_aa00dee374372ec5947056fadc1d3c4a
#
_entry.id   aa00dee374372ec5947056fadc1d3c4a
#
_cell.length_a   1.000
_cell.length_b   1.000
_cell.length_c   1.000
_cell.angle_alpha   90.00
_cell.angle_beta   90.00
_cell.angle_gamma   90.00
#
_symmetry.space_group_name_H-M   'P 1'
#
loop_
_entity.id
_entity.type
_entity.pdbx_description
1 polymer ?
#
loop_
_entity_poly.entity_id
_entity_poly.type
_entity_poly.pdbx_seq_one_letter_code
_entity_poly.pdbx_strand_id
1 'polypeptide(L)'
;MHRLNVTIEFKNGNERDIEIAVSDLVLFTWSGRTTDVIQREVEELSKIGIGGPRNIPEIYVLQPYLVTTSNYIRKISDLHSGEVEYVLLIKNEDEIYVTVGSDHTDREAERCSLLAGKHMYPKIVARRAWVLREVEDHWDELVLRSWILENDEKVLYQEGTMKFLLPPDKLIDMVREVVPDMKNVVVFSGTIPTIKGQIKPTGYFEIELYDPVLNRSIGHYYWIE
;
A
#
# COMPACT_ATOMS: atom_id res chain seq x y z
N MET A 1 2.15 22.27 3.25
CA MET A 1 1.40 21.08 3.67
C MET A 1 1.07 20.31 2.40
N HIS A 2 1.41 19.04 2.35
CA HIS A 2 1.15 18.19 1.17
C HIS A 2 -0.33 17.83 1.09
N ARG A 3 -0.91 17.82 -0.12
CA ARG A 3 -2.36 17.64 -0.31
C ARG A 3 -2.65 16.54 -1.31
N LEU A 4 -3.57 15.66 -0.97
CA LEU A 4 -4.14 14.66 -1.86
C LEU A 4 -5.58 15.03 -2.18
N ASN A 5 -5.93 15.02 -3.46
CA ASN A 5 -7.31 15.13 -3.92
C ASN A 5 -7.80 13.72 -4.31
N VAL A 6 -8.86 13.27 -3.66
CA VAL A 6 -9.40 11.92 -3.80
C VAL A 6 -10.91 11.99 -3.98
N THR A 7 -11.45 11.19 -4.90
CA THR A 7 -12.89 11.00 -5.08
C THR A 7 -13.35 9.81 -4.24
N ILE A 8 -14.27 10.05 -3.32
CA ILE A 8 -14.91 8.99 -2.52
C ILE A 8 -16.12 8.46 -3.28
N GLU A 9 -16.09 7.17 -3.55
CA GLU A 9 -17.20 6.43 -4.15
C GLU A 9 -18.01 5.73 -3.05
N PHE A 10 -19.29 6.06 -2.94
CA PHE A 10 -20.21 5.43 -2.00
C PHE A 10 -20.86 4.19 -2.63
N LYS A 11 -21.28 3.23 -1.80
CA LYS A 11 -21.98 2.01 -2.25
C LYS A 11 -23.28 2.26 -3.03
N ASN A 12 -23.88 3.43 -2.89
CA ASN A 12 -25.07 3.83 -3.64
C ASN A 12 -24.77 4.47 -5.00
N GLY A 13 -23.49 4.51 -5.42
CA GLY A 13 -23.04 5.10 -6.66
C GLY A 13 -22.82 6.61 -6.64
N ASN A 14 -23.05 7.28 -5.51
CA ASN A 14 -22.71 8.68 -5.37
C ASN A 14 -21.18 8.87 -5.25
N GLU A 15 -20.70 10.05 -5.63
CA GLU A 15 -19.29 10.43 -5.50
C GLU A 15 -19.16 11.76 -4.75
N ARG A 16 -18.04 11.92 -4.03
CA ARG A 16 -17.67 13.15 -3.36
C ARG A 16 -16.17 13.39 -3.42
N ASP A 17 -15.76 14.51 -3.97
CA ASP A 17 -14.36 14.92 -3.94
C ASP A 17 -14.00 15.46 -2.55
N ILE A 18 -12.85 15.02 -2.04
CA ILE A 18 -12.28 15.50 -0.78
C ILE A 18 -10.81 15.85 -0.98
N GLU A 19 -10.34 16.77 -0.15
CA GLU A 19 -8.92 17.08 0.02
C GLU A 19 -8.45 16.54 1.38
N ILE A 20 -7.30 15.85 1.38
CA ILE A 20 -6.60 15.42 2.58
C ILE A 20 -5.29 16.19 2.64
N ALA A 21 -5.15 17.07 3.63
CA ALA A 21 -3.93 17.81 3.90
C ALA A 21 -3.00 16.96 4.76
N VAL A 22 -2.27 16.04 4.11
CA VAL A 22 -1.50 14.97 4.78
C VAL A 22 -0.56 15.54 5.84
N SER A 23 -0.79 15.17 7.09
CA SER A 23 0.06 15.49 8.25
C SER A 23 1.13 14.43 8.46
N ASP A 24 0.74 13.16 8.37
CA ASP A 24 1.59 12.00 8.63
C ASP A 24 1.39 10.91 7.59
N LEU A 25 2.47 10.25 7.24
CA LEU A 25 2.50 9.07 6.38
C LEU A 25 3.06 7.91 7.20
N VAL A 26 2.24 6.92 7.48
CA VAL A 26 2.60 5.73 8.26
C VAL A 26 2.65 4.51 7.36
N LEU A 27 3.74 3.76 7.42
CA LEU A 27 3.92 2.51 6.70
C LEU A 27 4.09 1.36 7.67
N PHE A 28 3.35 0.29 7.42
CA PHE A 28 3.56 -1.00 8.06
C PHE A 28 4.39 -1.91 7.16
N THR A 29 5.23 -2.71 7.77
CA THR A 29 5.91 -3.83 7.11
C THR A 29 5.77 -5.07 7.97
N TRP A 30 5.87 -6.25 7.37
CA TRP A 30 5.72 -7.52 8.08
C TRP A 30 4.37 -7.62 8.81
N SER A 31 3.33 -7.09 8.19
CA SER A 31 1.97 -6.99 8.75
C SER A 31 1.06 -8.15 8.35
N GLY A 32 1.65 -9.26 7.93
CA GLY A 32 0.90 -10.48 7.64
C GLY A 32 0.08 -10.94 8.85
N ARG A 33 -1.17 -11.36 8.62
CA ARG A 33 -2.08 -11.82 9.69
C ARG A 33 -1.64 -13.16 10.29
N THR A 34 -0.85 -13.95 9.53
CA THR A 34 -0.35 -15.25 9.95
C THR A 34 1.16 -15.33 9.76
N THR A 35 1.80 -16.19 10.55
CA THR A 35 3.25 -16.44 10.45
C THR A 35 3.66 -16.87 9.04
N ASP A 36 2.82 -17.67 8.35
CA ASP A 36 3.13 -18.15 7.00
C ASP A 36 3.23 -17.03 5.96
N VAL A 37 2.38 -15.99 6.08
CA VAL A 37 2.44 -14.82 5.20
C VAL A 37 3.74 -14.05 5.42
N ILE A 38 4.07 -13.78 6.68
CA ILE A 38 5.32 -13.09 7.06
C ILE A 38 6.54 -13.90 6.60
N GLN A 39 6.52 -15.22 6.79
CA GLN A 39 7.62 -16.10 6.37
C GLN A 39 7.87 -16.04 4.86
N ARG A 40 6.83 -16.00 4.04
CA ARG A 40 6.96 -15.86 2.57
C ARG A 40 7.60 -14.54 2.19
N GLU A 41 7.19 -13.45 2.81
CA GLU A 41 7.78 -12.12 2.59
C GLU A 41 9.27 -12.10 2.98
N VAL A 42 9.63 -12.67 4.13
CA VAL A 42 11.03 -12.84 4.57
C VAL A 42 11.84 -13.64 3.54
N GLU A 43 11.29 -14.75 3.03
CA GLU A 43 11.96 -15.57 2.02
C GLU A 43 12.17 -14.83 0.69
N GLU A 44 11.19 -14.02 0.25
CA GLU A 44 11.32 -13.21 -0.97
C GLU A 44 12.42 -12.18 -0.85
N LEU A 45 12.42 -11.41 0.25
CA LEU A 45 13.39 -10.36 0.51
C LEU A 45 14.80 -10.91 0.78
N SER A 46 14.90 -12.06 1.43
CA SER A 46 16.20 -12.73 1.68
C SER A 46 16.93 -13.10 0.40
N LYS A 47 16.21 -13.48 -0.67
CA LYS A 47 16.81 -13.82 -1.99
C LYS A 47 17.54 -12.65 -2.63
N ILE A 48 17.16 -11.42 -2.26
CA ILE A 48 17.82 -10.19 -2.73
C ILE A 48 18.68 -9.52 -1.65
N GLY A 49 18.97 -10.23 -0.55
CA GLY A 49 19.91 -9.80 0.49
C GLY A 49 19.34 -8.84 1.53
N ILE A 50 18.01 -8.78 1.67
CA ILE A 50 17.35 -7.99 2.70
C ILE A 50 17.06 -8.88 3.90
N GLY A 51 17.41 -8.40 5.11
CA GLY A 51 17.20 -9.13 6.36
C GLY A 51 15.75 -9.19 6.81
N GLY A 52 15.43 -10.15 7.68
CA GLY A 52 14.10 -10.26 8.28
C GLY A 52 13.81 -9.19 9.32
N PRO A 53 12.55 -9.13 9.82
CA PRO A 53 12.06 -8.11 10.75
C PRO A 53 12.75 -8.17 12.13
N ARG A 54 12.88 -6.99 12.76
CA ARG A 54 13.26 -6.88 14.18
C ARG A 54 12.03 -6.98 15.09
N ASN A 55 10.92 -6.46 14.58
CA ASN A 55 9.59 -6.50 15.22
C ASN A 55 8.54 -6.90 14.19
N ILE A 56 7.39 -7.39 14.65
CA ILE A 56 6.27 -7.79 13.80
C ILE A 56 4.98 -7.21 14.40
N PRO A 57 4.32 -6.28 13.69
CA PRO A 57 4.81 -5.57 12.52
C PRO A 57 5.90 -4.53 12.88
N GLU A 58 6.62 -4.03 11.87
CA GLU A 58 7.40 -2.79 12.00
C GLU A 58 6.57 -1.61 11.48
N ILE A 59 6.71 -0.44 12.15
CA ILE A 59 5.97 0.78 11.82
C ILE A 59 6.97 1.89 11.56
N TYR A 60 6.81 2.57 10.43
CA TYR A 60 7.62 3.72 10.04
C TYR A 60 6.73 4.95 9.81
N VAL A 61 7.14 6.08 10.38
CA VAL A 61 6.54 7.39 10.07
C VAL A 61 7.44 8.10 9.10
N LEU A 62 6.95 8.33 7.89
CA LEU A 62 7.69 8.94 6.80
C LEU A 62 7.26 10.39 6.57
N GLN A 63 8.02 11.08 5.73
CA GLN A 63 7.68 12.45 5.32
C GLN A 63 6.39 12.48 4.48
N PRO A 64 5.42 13.33 4.82
CA PRO A 64 4.11 13.39 4.15
C PRO A 64 4.19 13.69 2.65
N TYR A 65 5.23 14.42 2.20
CA TYR A 65 5.40 14.74 0.78
C TYR A 65 5.73 13.54 -0.11
N LEU A 66 6.04 12.39 0.46
CA LEU A 66 6.32 11.16 -0.30
C LEU A 66 5.06 10.54 -0.89
N VAL A 67 3.88 10.77 -0.31
CA VAL A 67 2.65 10.20 -0.87
C VAL A 67 2.17 11.01 -2.07
N THR A 68 1.74 10.33 -3.15
CA THR A 68 1.30 10.98 -4.39
C THR A 68 0.29 10.13 -5.15
N THR A 69 -0.50 10.77 -6.01
CA THR A 69 -1.40 10.12 -6.99
C THR A 69 -0.83 10.19 -8.43
N SER A 70 0.48 10.36 -8.56
CA SER A 70 1.15 10.46 -9.87
C SER A 70 1.06 9.15 -10.65
N ASN A 71 0.92 9.26 -11.97
CA ASN A 71 1.05 8.12 -12.89
C ASN A 71 2.49 7.90 -13.39
N TYR A 72 3.44 8.60 -12.78
CA TYR A 72 4.85 8.56 -13.15
C TYR A 72 5.72 8.79 -11.91
N ILE A 73 6.79 8.01 -11.79
CA ILE A 73 7.89 8.24 -10.84
C ILE A 73 9.23 8.06 -11.54
N ARG A 74 10.24 8.80 -11.05
CA ARG A 74 11.58 8.70 -11.60
C ARG A 74 12.29 7.46 -11.08
N LYS A 75 12.90 6.68 -11.96
CA LYS A 75 13.78 5.58 -11.62
C LYS A 75 15.05 6.11 -10.94
N ILE A 76 15.40 5.55 -9.78
CA ILE A 76 16.58 5.95 -8.98
C ILE A 76 17.66 4.88 -9.07
N SER A 77 17.32 3.60 -8.93
CA SER A 77 18.23 2.46 -9.02
C SER A 77 17.71 1.38 -9.97
N ASP A 78 18.53 0.40 -10.29
CA ASP A 78 18.14 -0.75 -11.12
C ASP A 78 17.41 -1.83 -10.33
N LEU A 79 17.55 -1.86 -9.02
CA LEU A 79 16.85 -2.81 -8.16
C LEU A 79 15.79 -2.09 -7.31
N HIS A 80 14.59 -2.02 -7.84
CA HIS A 80 13.42 -1.43 -7.20
C HIS A 80 12.18 -2.27 -7.47
N SER A 81 11.13 -2.12 -6.67
CA SER A 81 9.84 -2.76 -6.96
C SER A 81 8.69 -2.03 -6.28
N GLY A 82 7.49 -2.13 -6.86
CA GLY A 82 6.24 -1.79 -6.20
C GLY A 82 5.81 -2.90 -5.24
N GLU A 83 4.98 -2.53 -4.29
CA GLU A 83 4.31 -3.40 -3.32
C GLU A 83 2.85 -2.98 -3.24
N VAL A 84 1.91 -3.83 -3.70
CA VAL A 84 0.49 -3.49 -3.61
C VAL A 84 0.01 -3.61 -2.16
N GLU A 85 -0.69 -2.57 -1.70
CA GLU A 85 -1.18 -2.46 -0.34
C GLU A 85 -2.58 -1.85 -0.32
N TYR A 86 -3.40 -2.21 0.67
CA TYR A 86 -4.51 -1.32 0.99
C TYR A 86 -3.99 -0.11 1.75
N VAL A 87 -4.63 1.01 1.54
CA VAL A 87 -4.24 2.27 2.17
C VAL A 87 -5.44 2.88 2.88
N LEU A 88 -5.26 3.22 4.16
CA LEU A 88 -6.27 3.98 4.89
C LEU A 88 -5.98 5.48 4.74
N LEU A 89 -7.01 6.22 4.38
CA LEU A 89 -7.01 7.67 4.36
C LEU A 89 -7.84 8.14 5.55
N ILE A 90 -7.17 8.50 6.64
CA ILE A 90 -7.81 8.92 7.89
C ILE A 90 -7.88 10.43 7.90
N LYS A 91 -9.03 11.01 7.57
CA LYS A 91 -9.24 12.44 7.64
C LYS A 91 -9.47 12.90 9.09
N ASN A 92 -10.20 12.10 9.83
CA ASN A 92 -10.41 12.14 11.29
C ASN A 92 -11.00 10.80 11.75
N GLU A 93 -11.28 10.63 13.04
CA GLU A 93 -11.79 9.36 13.59
C GLU A 93 -13.14 8.91 13.02
N ASP A 94 -13.99 9.84 12.52
CA ASP A 94 -15.29 9.53 11.94
C ASP A 94 -15.26 9.35 10.41
N GLU A 95 -14.22 9.89 9.74
CA GLU A 95 -14.07 9.90 8.30
C GLU A 95 -12.81 9.10 7.90
N ILE A 96 -12.95 7.80 7.77
CA ILE A 96 -11.89 6.88 7.34
C ILE A 96 -12.30 6.24 6.01
N TYR A 97 -11.37 6.27 5.07
CA TYR A 97 -11.57 5.73 3.74
C TYR A 97 -10.50 4.68 3.44
N VAL A 98 -10.81 3.74 2.56
CA VAL A 98 -9.87 2.73 2.06
C VAL A 98 -9.67 2.91 0.57
N THR A 99 -8.42 2.79 0.15
CA THR A 99 -7.99 2.79 -1.25
C THR A 99 -6.88 1.77 -1.48
N VAL A 100 -6.35 1.71 -2.69
CA VAL A 100 -5.17 0.93 -3.03
C VAL A 100 -3.98 1.85 -3.24
N GLY A 101 -2.80 1.37 -2.81
CA GLY A 101 -1.54 2.06 -3.02
C GLY A 101 -0.41 1.11 -3.37
N SER A 102 0.74 1.69 -3.64
CA SER A 102 2.00 0.97 -3.80
C SER A 102 3.09 1.62 -2.96
N ASP A 103 3.66 0.87 -2.03
CA ASP A 103 4.91 1.22 -1.35
C ASP A 103 6.09 0.90 -2.29
N HIS A 104 6.34 1.80 -3.26
CA HIS A 104 7.47 1.63 -4.15
C HIS A 104 8.78 1.81 -3.37
N THR A 105 9.68 0.83 -3.48
CA THR A 105 10.85 0.72 -2.62
C THR A 105 12.13 0.50 -3.44
N ASP A 106 13.21 1.16 -3.03
CA ASP A 106 14.55 0.92 -3.52
C ASP A 106 15.17 -0.27 -2.79
N ARG A 107 15.36 -1.37 -3.48
CA ARG A 107 15.82 -2.62 -2.86
C ARG A 107 17.33 -2.63 -2.59
N GLU A 108 18.12 -1.80 -3.28
CA GLU A 108 19.54 -1.64 -2.97
C GLU A 108 19.74 -0.88 -1.66
N ALA A 109 19.04 0.23 -1.48
CA ALA A 109 19.06 0.99 -0.23
C ALA A 109 18.47 0.20 0.93
N GLU A 110 17.43 -0.59 0.68
CA GLU A 110 16.76 -1.41 1.69
C GLU A 110 17.66 -2.50 2.29
N ARG A 111 18.64 -3.03 1.54
CA ARG A 111 19.67 -3.95 2.07
C ARG A 111 20.47 -3.34 3.23
N CYS A 112 20.64 -2.03 3.21
CA CYS A 112 21.37 -1.31 4.28
C CYS A 112 20.41 -0.84 5.37
N SER A 113 19.21 -0.41 4.99
CA SER A 113 18.19 0.11 5.89
C SER A 113 16.83 0.08 5.22
N LEU A 114 15.87 -0.64 5.83
CA LEU A 114 14.46 -0.66 5.39
C LEU A 114 13.90 0.76 5.27
N LEU A 115 14.14 1.60 6.27
CA LEU A 115 13.69 2.98 6.28
C LEU A 115 14.29 3.80 5.12
N ALA A 116 15.57 3.60 4.79
CA ALA A 116 16.21 4.30 3.67
C ALA A 116 15.59 3.87 2.33
N GLY A 117 15.42 2.56 2.11
CA GLY A 117 14.79 2.03 0.89
C GLY A 117 13.40 2.61 0.66
N LYS A 118 12.60 2.70 1.74
CA LYS A 118 11.25 3.26 1.68
C LYS A 118 11.21 4.78 1.45
N HIS A 119 12.23 5.53 1.85
CA HIS A 119 12.33 6.98 1.60
C HIS A 119 12.79 7.34 0.18
N MET A 120 13.40 6.42 -0.56
CA MET A 120 13.98 6.72 -1.88
C MET A 120 12.92 6.97 -2.94
N TYR A 121 11.73 6.38 -2.81
CA TYR A 121 10.65 6.49 -3.79
C TYR A 121 9.36 7.06 -3.19
N PRO A 122 8.54 7.74 -4.00
CA PRO A 122 7.19 8.13 -3.61
C PRO A 122 6.31 6.92 -3.31
N LYS A 123 5.32 7.12 -2.45
CA LYS A 123 4.25 6.17 -2.12
C LYS A 123 3.04 6.52 -2.95
N ILE A 124 2.66 5.62 -3.85
CA ILE A 124 1.59 5.85 -4.80
C ILE A 124 0.26 5.47 -4.17
N VAL A 125 -0.75 6.30 -4.32
CA VAL A 125 -2.14 5.98 -3.95
C VAL A 125 -3.08 6.24 -5.12
N ALA A 126 -4.14 5.48 -5.23
CA ALA A 126 -5.18 5.71 -6.22
C ALA A 126 -5.93 7.02 -5.91
N ARG A 127 -6.56 7.58 -6.96
CA ARG A 127 -7.35 8.82 -6.87
C ARG A 127 -8.78 8.60 -6.39
N ARG A 128 -9.18 7.35 -6.17
CA ARG A 128 -10.50 6.93 -5.71
C ARG A 128 -10.36 6.17 -4.41
N ALA A 129 -11.38 6.27 -3.57
CA ALA A 129 -11.44 5.54 -2.31
C ALA A 129 -12.89 5.19 -1.96
N TRP A 130 -13.08 4.19 -1.11
CA TRP A 130 -14.38 3.84 -0.53
C TRP A 130 -14.45 4.26 0.92
N VAL A 131 -15.66 4.46 1.43
CA VAL A 131 -15.88 4.60 2.88
C VAL A 131 -15.55 3.28 3.55
N LEU A 132 -14.65 3.27 4.52
CA LEU A 132 -14.21 2.04 5.19
C LEU A 132 -15.38 1.22 5.74
N ARG A 133 -16.32 1.85 6.44
CA ARG A 133 -17.51 1.20 7.02
C ARG A 133 -18.40 0.49 6.01
N GLU A 134 -18.32 0.83 4.72
CA GLU A 134 -19.13 0.16 3.68
C GLU A 134 -18.58 -1.19 3.25
N VAL A 135 -17.32 -1.51 3.60
CA VAL A 135 -16.62 -2.74 3.23
C VAL A 135 -16.19 -3.58 4.43
N GLU A 136 -16.34 -3.08 5.66
CA GLU A 136 -15.93 -3.78 6.89
C GLU A 136 -16.59 -5.13 7.06
N ASP A 137 -17.89 -5.25 6.75
CA ASP A 137 -18.67 -6.48 6.95
C ASP A 137 -18.18 -7.65 6.08
N HIS A 138 -17.50 -7.34 4.96
CA HIS A 138 -16.94 -8.32 4.04
C HIS A 138 -15.45 -8.07 3.74
N TRP A 139 -14.75 -7.43 4.67
CA TRP A 139 -13.34 -7.03 4.53
C TRP A 139 -12.44 -8.15 4.01
N ASP A 140 -12.58 -9.34 4.56
CA ASP A 140 -11.77 -10.50 4.24
C ASP A 140 -11.97 -11.03 2.81
N GLU A 141 -13.05 -10.62 2.13
CA GLU A 141 -13.36 -11.00 0.75
C GLU A 141 -12.73 -10.04 -0.28
N LEU A 142 -12.34 -8.83 0.14
CA LEU A 142 -11.66 -7.88 -0.73
C LEU A 142 -10.36 -8.47 -1.26
N VAL A 143 -10.00 -8.14 -2.51
CA VAL A 143 -8.84 -8.70 -3.21
C VAL A 143 -7.89 -7.58 -3.62
N LEU A 144 -6.62 -7.73 -3.26
CA LEU A 144 -5.51 -6.92 -3.79
C LEU A 144 -4.89 -7.63 -4.99
N ARG A 145 -4.59 -6.87 -6.05
CA ARG A 145 -3.85 -7.34 -7.21
C ARG A 145 -2.83 -6.31 -7.66
N SER A 146 -1.73 -6.81 -8.21
CA SER A 146 -0.80 -5.98 -8.97
C SER A 146 -0.31 -6.67 -10.23
N TRP A 147 0.04 -5.85 -11.22
CA TRP A 147 0.60 -6.31 -12.49
C TRP A 147 1.88 -5.54 -12.81
N ILE A 148 2.77 -6.21 -13.51
CA ILE A 148 4.01 -5.66 -14.07
C ILE A 148 4.05 -5.91 -15.58
N LEU A 149 4.97 -5.26 -16.29
CA LEU A 149 5.31 -5.64 -17.66
C LEU A 149 6.53 -6.54 -17.66
N GLU A 150 6.39 -7.70 -18.31
CA GLU A 150 7.48 -8.62 -18.66
C GLU A 150 7.47 -8.78 -20.18
N ASN A 151 8.53 -8.35 -20.87
CA ASN A 151 8.63 -8.41 -22.33
C ASN A 151 7.41 -7.75 -23.05
N ASP A 152 7.01 -6.58 -22.56
CA ASP A 152 5.85 -5.81 -23.03
C ASP A 152 4.47 -6.48 -22.82
N GLU A 153 4.43 -7.60 -22.11
CA GLU A 153 3.18 -8.26 -21.72
C GLU A 153 2.82 -7.95 -20.26
N LYS A 154 1.54 -7.65 -20.03
CA LYS A 154 1.03 -7.43 -18.66
C LYS A 154 0.86 -8.76 -17.93
N VAL A 155 1.62 -8.96 -16.86
CA VAL A 155 1.66 -10.19 -16.06
C VAL A 155 1.17 -9.91 -14.65
N LEU A 156 0.29 -10.77 -14.14
CA LEU A 156 -0.16 -10.73 -12.74
C LEU A 156 1.04 -11.02 -11.82
N TYR A 157 1.31 -10.09 -10.90
CA TYR A 157 2.50 -10.11 -10.06
C TYR A 157 2.18 -10.47 -8.60
N GLN A 158 1.14 -9.85 -8.04
CA GLN A 158 0.62 -10.17 -6.71
C GLN A 158 -0.90 -10.37 -6.79
N GLU A 159 -1.44 -11.30 -6.02
CA GLU A 159 -2.88 -11.49 -5.82
C GLU A 159 -3.11 -12.13 -4.45
N GLY A 160 -4.04 -11.55 -3.68
CA GLY A 160 -4.44 -12.11 -2.41
C GLY A 160 -5.64 -11.37 -1.81
N THR A 161 -6.38 -12.06 -0.95
CA THR A 161 -7.47 -11.45 -0.19
C THR A 161 -6.95 -10.71 1.04
N MET A 162 -7.77 -9.84 1.62
CA MET A 162 -7.42 -9.11 2.85
C MET A 162 -7.18 -10.02 4.07
N LYS A 163 -7.49 -11.32 3.97
CA LYS A 163 -7.13 -12.32 4.99
C LYS A 163 -5.61 -12.44 5.21
N PHE A 164 -4.80 -12.04 4.23
CA PHE A 164 -3.35 -12.10 4.34
C PHE A 164 -2.77 -11.03 5.27
N LEU A 165 -3.46 -9.88 5.43
CA LEU A 165 -2.96 -8.71 6.13
C LEU A 165 -3.73 -8.43 7.42
N LEU A 166 -3.12 -7.71 8.35
CA LEU A 166 -3.81 -7.19 9.53
C LEU A 166 -5.01 -6.34 9.10
N PRO A 167 -6.17 -6.46 9.78
CA PRO A 167 -7.36 -5.68 9.43
C PRO A 167 -7.22 -4.22 9.90
N PRO A 168 -8.06 -3.30 9.34
CA PRO A 168 -7.96 -1.87 9.61
C PRO A 168 -8.02 -1.45 11.07
N ASP A 169 -8.86 -2.10 11.89
CA ASP A 169 -8.98 -1.82 13.32
C ASP A 169 -7.65 -2.00 14.04
N LYS A 170 -6.90 -3.07 13.73
CA LYS A 170 -5.59 -3.33 14.31
C LYS A 170 -4.55 -2.30 13.89
N LEU A 171 -4.53 -1.90 12.61
CA LEU A 171 -3.61 -0.86 12.15
C LEU A 171 -3.95 0.49 12.80
N ILE A 172 -5.23 0.86 12.88
CA ILE A 172 -5.67 2.11 13.49
C ILE A 172 -5.25 2.19 14.96
N ASP A 173 -5.42 1.10 15.72
CA ASP A 173 -5.00 1.05 17.13
C ASP A 173 -3.49 1.27 17.27
N MET A 174 -2.67 0.62 16.43
CA MET A 174 -1.21 0.79 16.44
C MET A 174 -0.78 2.18 15.97
N VAL A 175 -1.47 2.76 14.99
CA VAL A 175 -1.19 4.12 14.50
C VAL A 175 -1.41 5.16 15.61
N ARG A 176 -2.43 5.00 16.46
CA ARG A 176 -2.68 5.90 17.60
C ARG A 176 -1.52 5.97 18.59
N GLU A 177 -0.73 4.90 18.71
CA GLU A 177 0.45 4.86 19.58
C GLU A 177 1.59 5.74 19.05
N VAL A 178 1.73 5.87 17.72
CA VAL A 178 2.83 6.62 17.08
C VAL A 178 2.38 8.00 16.55
N VAL A 179 1.10 8.18 16.22
CA VAL A 179 0.48 9.41 15.75
C VAL A 179 -0.82 9.65 16.55
N PRO A 180 -0.74 10.22 17.75
CA PRO A 180 -1.92 10.40 18.62
C PRO A 180 -3.01 11.30 18.05
N ASP A 181 -2.64 12.31 17.23
CA ASP A 181 -3.63 13.14 16.50
C ASP A 181 -3.97 12.45 15.18
N MET A 182 -5.04 11.67 15.20
CA MET A 182 -5.54 10.87 14.07
C MET A 182 -6.25 11.75 13.03
N LYS A 183 -5.57 12.83 12.57
CA LYS A 183 -6.12 13.74 11.54
C LYS A 183 -5.22 13.81 10.33
N ASN A 184 -5.82 13.59 9.15
CA ASN A 184 -5.14 13.66 7.86
C ASN A 184 -3.93 12.70 7.76
N VAL A 185 -4.07 11.51 8.31
CA VAL A 185 -3.04 10.46 8.30
C VAL A 185 -3.27 9.53 7.12
N VAL A 186 -2.21 9.21 6.39
CA VAL A 186 -2.21 8.18 5.35
C VAL A 186 -1.46 6.96 5.87
N VAL A 187 -2.09 5.78 5.83
CA VAL A 187 -1.54 4.55 6.40
C VAL A 187 -1.46 3.48 5.33
N PHE A 188 -0.26 3.00 5.05
CA PHE A 188 0.00 1.84 4.19
C PHE A 188 0.07 0.58 5.03
N SER A 189 -0.61 -0.47 4.58
CA SER A 189 -0.87 -1.67 5.38
C SER A 189 0.27 -2.67 5.47
N GLY A 190 1.27 -2.56 4.62
CA GLY A 190 2.14 -3.67 4.25
C GLY A 190 1.55 -4.51 3.11
N THR A 191 2.39 -5.28 2.46
CA THR A 191 2.08 -5.95 1.20
C THR A 191 1.75 -7.43 1.35
N ILE A 192 1.24 -8.02 0.28
CA ILE A 192 1.07 -9.47 0.12
C ILE A 192 2.24 -10.06 -0.71
N PRO A 193 2.60 -11.35 -0.52
CA PRO A 193 3.67 -11.99 -1.28
C PRO A 193 3.42 -11.98 -2.79
N THR A 194 4.51 -11.99 -3.56
CA THR A 194 4.45 -12.16 -5.02
C THR A 194 4.04 -13.59 -5.39
N ILE A 195 3.35 -13.75 -6.53
CA ILE A 195 2.86 -15.08 -6.98
C ILE A 195 4.03 -16.06 -7.22
N LYS A 196 5.13 -15.56 -7.77
CA LYS A 196 6.30 -16.38 -8.09
C LYS A 196 7.37 -16.39 -6.99
N GLY A 197 7.14 -15.73 -5.86
CA GLY A 197 8.13 -15.60 -4.78
C GLY A 197 9.43 -14.91 -5.23
N GLN A 198 9.32 -13.91 -6.11
CA GLN A 198 10.46 -13.17 -6.69
C GLN A 198 10.11 -11.71 -6.87
N ILE A 199 10.93 -10.86 -6.29
CA ILE A 199 10.86 -9.41 -6.52
C ILE A 199 11.51 -9.08 -7.87
N LYS A 200 10.80 -8.29 -8.70
CA LYS A 200 11.25 -7.93 -10.03
C LYS A 200 11.16 -6.43 -10.25
N PRO A 201 12.25 -5.79 -10.70
CA PRO A 201 12.19 -4.44 -11.25
C PRO A 201 11.31 -4.40 -12.50
N THR A 202 10.61 -3.30 -12.67
CA THR A 202 9.72 -3.09 -13.83
C THR A 202 9.59 -1.61 -14.16
N GLY A 203 9.42 -1.28 -15.43
CA GLY A 203 9.10 0.08 -15.88
C GLY A 203 7.63 0.47 -15.73
N TYR A 204 6.77 -0.45 -15.31
CA TYR A 204 5.32 -0.24 -15.16
C TYR A 204 4.78 -1.04 -13.99
N PHE A 205 3.96 -0.42 -13.16
CA PHE A 205 3.28 -1.08 -12.05
C PHE A 205 1.82 -0.67 -12.00
N GLU A 206 0.91 -1.65 -11.97
CA GLU A 206 -0.53 -1.43 -11.85
C GLU A 206 -1.05 -2.14 -10.61
N ILE A 207 -1.98 -1.50 -9.92
CA ILE A 207 -2.56 -1.95 -8.65
C ILE A 207 -4.08 -1.90 -8.70
N GLU A 208 -4.73 -2.84 -8.03
CA GLU A 208 -6.17 -2.92 -7.89
C GLU A 208 -6.57 -3.38 -6.49
N LEU A 209 -7.62 -2.75 -5.97
CA LEU A 209 -8.45 -3.22 -4.88
C LEU A 209 -9.82 -3.58 -5.45
N TYR A 210 -10.19 -4.87 -5.41
CA TYR A 210 -11.46 -5.38 -5.93
C TYR A 210 -12.37 -5.81 -4.80
N ASP A 211 -13.61 -5.37 -4.84
CA ASP A 211 -14.71 -5.75 -3.95
C ASP A 211 -15.66 -6.68 -4.70
N PRO A 212 -15.59 -8.01 -4.47
CA PRO A 212 -16.43 -8.97 -5.16
C PRO A 212 -17.88 -8.93 -4.70
N VAL A 213 -18.16 -8.44 -3.48
CA VAL A 213 -19.52 -8.38 -2.92
C VAL A 213 -20.33 -7.26 -3.56
N LEU A 214 -19.73 -6.06 -3.71
CA LEU A 214 -20.36 -4.92 -4.36
C LEU A 214 -20.01 -4.82 -5.85
N ASN A 215 -19.20 -5.75 -6.37
CA ASN A 215 -18.73 -5.84 -7.76
C ASN A 215 -18.18 -4.51 -8.28
N ARG A 216 -17.20 -3.95 -7.55
CA ARG A 216 -16.53 -2.69 -7.88
C ARG A 216 -15.02 -2.79 -7.67
N SER A 217 -14.24 -1.93 -8.32
CA SER A 217 -12.80 -1.88 -8.10
C SER A 217 -12.24 -0.46 -8.09
N ILE A 218 -11.15 -0.29 -7.37
CA ILE A 218 -10.29 0.90 -7.42
C ILE A 218 -8.97 0.45 -8.03
N GLY A 219 -8.56 1.09 -9.13
CA GLY A 219 -7.29 0.82 -9.80
C GLY A 219 -6.45 2.07 -9.97
N HIS A 220 -5.14 1.88 -10.06
CA HIS A 220 -4.17 2.90 -10.43
C HIS A 220 -2.98 2.25 -11.12
N TYR A 221 -2.27 3.03 -11.94
CA TYR A 221 -1.02 2.59 -12.54
C TYR A 221 -0.01 3.73 -12.59
N TYR A 222 1.27 3.38 -12.67
CA TYR A 222 2.32 4.36 -12.87
C TYR A 222 3.51 3.77 -13.63
N TRP A 223 4.20 4.66 -14.34
CA TRP A 223 5.45 4.37 -15.04
C TRP A 223 6.65 4.71 -14.17
N ILE A 224 7.74 3.96 -14.34
CA ILE A 224 9.01 4.13 -13.65
C ILE A 224 10.09 4.31 -14.73
N GLU A 225 10.57 5.54 -14.94
CA GLU A 225 11.52 5.93 -16.00
C GLU A 225 12.64 6.81 -15.48
#